data_3dbe1870d31c9fb13b18f5394af4a4f2
#
_entry.id   3dbe1870d31c9fb13b18f5394af4a4f2
#
_cell.length_a   1.000
_cell.length_b   1.000
_cell.length_c   1.000
_cell.angle_alpha   90.00
_cell.angle_beta   90.00
_cell.angle_gamma   90.00
#
_symmetry.space_group_name_H-M   'P 1'
#
loop_
_entity.id
_entity.type
_entity.pdbx_description
1 polymer ?
#
loop_
_entity_poly.entity_id
_entity_poly.type
_entity_poly.pdbx_seq_one_letter_code
_entity_poly.pdbx_strand_id
1 'polypeptide(L)'
;MINWLSKNRQTVARGFGSVLALVLLAVLIQEQGDGELFSAFRRVSPGYFGLALVVLLVSRLFAILRWHILLRSAGVKISFLRSVELTFTGNFSSNFLPTTIGGDVVRLTGAMQLGYDRAICLASLVVDRLVGMAGMALALPFGLVPLFALSSGAAQSAAFSALLQKGMDFVRRTFESLSIWLKKPSALFGSLLATLGNQAFIYLMVYFLLLGIGHRLSFWLVAGMYTLSYFVTLIPISINGLGVQELSMTFLLTSLGGLTESESATVAVLVRIIFLITSLPGAYFLPSILAAMNSKEVDER
;
A
#
# COMPACT_ATOMS: atom_id res chain seq x y z
N MET A 1 22.41 -34.84 8.01
CA MET A 1 21.50 -33.96 7.29
C MET A 1 20.54 -33.22 8.22
N ILE A 2 19.89 -33.88 9.15
CA ILE A 2 18.94 -33.29 10.13
C ILE A 2 19.60 -32.25 11.03
N ASN A 3 20.82 -32.48 11.53
CA ASN A 3 21.58 -31.54 12.38
C ASN A 3 22.05 -30.27 11.64
N TRP A 4 22.28 -30.35 10.33
CA TRP A 4 22.64 -29.18 9.53
C TRP A 4 21.42 -28.29 9.28
N LEU A 5 20.25 -28.89 9.03
CA LEU A 5 18.98 -28.19 8.86
C LEU A 5 18.55 -27.46 10.13
N SER A 6 18.77 -28.07 11.32
CA SER A 6 18.44 -27.42 12.59
C SER A 6 19.37 -26.23 12.90
N LYS A 7 20.66 -26.35 12.56
CA LYS A 7 21.68 -25.30 12.78
C LYS A 7 21.51 -24.12 11.79
N ASN A 8 20.99 -24.38 10.58
CA ASN A 8 20.79 -23.39 9.52
C ASN A 8 19.30 -23.08 9.25
N ARG A 9 18.43 -23.38 10.21
CA ARG A 9 16.97 -23.26 10.05
C ARG A 9 16.53 -21.88 9.54
N GLN A 10 17.15 -20.80 10.00
CA GLN A 10 16.87 -19.46 9.53
C GLN A 10 17.31 -19.21 8.07
N THR A 11 18.47 -19.74 7.67
CA THR A 11 18.98 -19.60 6.30
C THR A 11 18.15 -20.43 5.31
N VAL A 12 17.79 -21.65 5.71
CA VAL A 12 16.91 -22.52 4.91
C VAL A 12 15.51 -21.93 4.79
N ALA A 13 14.96 -21.40 5.89
CA ALA A 13 13.66 -20.72 5.88
C ALA A 13 13.68 -19.46 5.00
N ARG A 14 14.77 -18.68 5.04
CA ARG A 14 14.95 -17.50 4.16
C ARG A 14 15.05 -17.90 2.70
N GLY A 15 15.80 -18.97 2.38
CA GLY A 15 15.89 -19.52 1.02
C GLY A 15 14.53 -19.99 0.52
N PHE A 16 13.79 -20.74 1.33
CA PHE A 16 12.44 -21.20 1.00
C PHE A 16 11.47 -20.03 0.79
N GLY A 17 11.50 -19.02 1.66
CA GLY A 17 10.69 -17.81 1.52
C GLY A 17 11.00 -17.04 0.24
N SER A 18 12.28 -16.95 -0.14
CA SER A 18 12.69 -16.30 -1.40
C SER A 18 12.21 -17.09 -2.63
N VAL A 19 12.34 -18.43 -2.61
CA VAL A 19 11.82 -19.29 -3.68
C VAL A 19 10.30 -19.20 -3.76
N LEU A 20 9.60 -19.26 -2.64
CA LEU A 20 8.15 -19.09 -2.59
C LEU A 20 7.72 -17.73 -3.15
N ALA A 21 8.45 -16.66 -2.81
CA ALA A 21 8.20 -15.32 -3.35
C ALA A 21 8.33 -15.28 -4.87
N LEU A 22 9.37 -15.91 -5.41
CA LEU A 22 9.58 -15.98 -6.87
C LEU A 22 8.50 -16.84 -7.56
N VAL A 23 8.11 -17.96 -6.98
CA VAL A 23 7.03 -18.80 -7.49
C VAL A 23 5.70 -18.05 -7.48
N LEU A 24 5.37 -17.39 -6.38
CA LEU A 24 4.13 -16.59 -6.26
C LEU A 24 4.14 -15.39 -7.21
N LEU A 25 5.30 -14.75 -7.40
CA LEU A 25 5.46 -13.71 -8.41
C LEU A 25 5.23 -14.27 -9.83
N ALA A 26 5.78 -15.45 -10.13
CA ALA A 26 5.58 -16.11 -11.43
C ALA A 26 4.10 -16.47 -11.66
N VAL A 27 3.41 -16.99 -10.63
CA VAL A 27 1.97 -17.29 -10.70
C VAL A 27 1.15 -16.01 -10.95
N LEU A 28 1.44 -14.91 -10.23
CA LEU A 28 0.77 -13.63 -10.45
C LEU A 28 1.01 -13.07 -11.86
N ILE A 29 2.21 -13.27 -12.41
CA ILE A 29 2.54 -12.92 -13.81
C ILE A 29 1.71 -13.77 -14.78
N GLN A 30 1.60 -15.08 -14.54
CA GLN A 30 0.81 -15.97 -15.39
C GLN A 30 -0.70 -15.67 -15.34
N GLU A 31 -1.24 -15.35 -14.17
CA GLU A 31 -2.67 -15.00 -14.02
C GLU A 31 -3.05 -13.71 -14.77
N GLN A 32 -2.11 -12.80 -15.00
CA GLN A 32 -2.35 -11.55 -15.73
C GLN A 32 -2.16 -11.66 -17.25
N GLY A 33 -1.73 -12.83 -17.74
CA GLY A 33 -1.49 -13.12 -19.16
C GLY A 33 -0.11 -12.64 -19.65
N ASP A 34 0.73 -13.59 -20.09
CA ASP A 34 2.12 -13.35 -20.53
C ASP A 34 2.25 -12.28 -21.64
N GLY A 35 1.21 -12.14 -22.48
CA GLY A 35 1.21 -11.20 -23.61
C GLY A 35 0.99 -9.73 -23.17
N GLU A 36 0.13 -9.49 -22.20
CA GLU A 36 -0.23 -8.13 -21.76
C GLU A 36 0.89 -7.48 -20.94
N LEU A 37 1.50 -8.23 -20.03
CA LEU A 37 2.65 -7.78 -19.23
C LEU A 37 3.84 -7.40 -20.10
N PHE A 38 4.20 -8.26 -21.06
CA PHE A 38 5.34 -8.02 -21.93
C PHE A 38 5.09 -6.83 -22.87
N SER A 39 3.86 -6.69 -23.37
CA SER A 39 3.45 -5.54 -24.17
C SER A 39 3.47 -4.24 -23.38
N ALA A 40 3.05 -4.28 -22.10
CA ALA A 40 3.06 -3.15 -21.18
C ALA A 40 4.50 -2.64 -20.93
N PHE A 41 5.44 -3.56 -20.66
CA PHE A 41 6.85 -3.19 -20.49
C PHE A 41 7.48 -2.59 -21.76
N ARG A 42 7.11 -3.06 -22.94
CA ARG A 42 7.62 -2.50 -24.19
C ARG A 42 7.12 -1.09 -24.51
N ARG A 43 5.96 -0.72 -24.00
CA ARG A 43 5.34 0.59 -24.24
C ARG A 43 5.90 1.70 -23.38
N VAL A 44 6.45 1.39 -22.20
CA VAL A 44 6.96 2.39 -21.26
C VAL A 44 8.46 2.57 -21.45
N SER A 45 8.90 3.84 -21.49
CA SER A 45 10.31 4.16 -21.45
C SER A 45 10.98 3.58 -20.20
N PRO A 46 12.09 2.80 -20.34
CA PRO A 46 12.78 2.18 -19.19
C PRO A 46 13.25 3.19 -18.14
N GLY A 47 13.62 4.41 -18.57
CA GLY A 47 14.03 5.48 -17.66
C GLY A 47 12.90 5.94 -16.73
N TYR A 48 11.69 6.13 -17.27
CA TYR A 48 10.53 6.50 -16.47
C TYR A 48 10.05 5.35 -15.58
N PHE A 49 10.15 4.10 -16.03
CA PHE A 49 9.87 2.94 -15.20
C PHE A 49 10.84 2.83 -14.01
N GLY A 50 12.15 2.99 -14.26
CA GLY A 50 13.16 3.04 -13.20
C GLY A 50 12.91 4.18 -12.20
N LEU A 51 12.55 5.37 -12.70
CA LEU A 51 12.22 6.51 -11.86
C LEU A 51 10.97 6.24 -11.01
N ALA A 52 9.93 5.62 -11.57
CA ALA A 52 8.72 5.20 -10.86
C ALA A 52 9.03 4.20 -9.73
N LEU A 53 9.94 3.25 -9.96
CA LEU A 53 10.42 2.33 -8.91
C LEU A 53 11.11 3.09 -7.76
N VAL A 54 12.03 4.00 -8.09
CA VAL A 54 12.77 4.77 -7.08
C VAL A 54 11.82 5.63 -6.23
N VAL A 55 10.89 6.35 -6.85
CA VAL A 55 9.96 7.20 -6.09
C VAL A 55 9.01 6.38 -5.23
N LEU A 56 8.59 5.17 -5.66
CA LEU A 56 7.79 4.30 -4.80
C LEU A 56 8.60 3.73 -3.64
N LEU A 57 9.88 3.42 -3.81
CA LEU A 57 10.75 3.04 -2.69
C LEU A 57 10.88 4.18 -1.66
N VAL A 58 11.02 5.43 -2.13
CA VAL A 58 10.98 6.60 -1.24
C VAL A 58 9.64 6.72 -0.52
N SER A 59 8.52 6.51 -1.22
CA SER A 59 7.19 6.45 -0.59
C SER A 59 7.14 5.41 0.55
N ARG A 60 7.73 4.22 0.35
CA ARG A 60 7.80 3.19 1.41
C ARG A 60 8.52 3.66 2.66
N LEU A 61 9.59 4.46 2.51
CA LEU A 61 10.30 5.04 3.66
C LEU A 61 9.39 5.97 4.47
N PHE A 62 8.57 6.78 3.80
CA PHE A 62 7.57 7.62 4.48
C PHE A 62 6.50 6.80 5.20
N ALA A 63 6.01 5.71 4.60
CA ALA A 63 5.07 4.81 5.26
C ALA A 63 5.66 4.14 6.50
N ILE A 64 6.93 3.70 6.43
CA ILE A 64 7.68 3.14 7.56
C ILE A 64 7.86 4.21 8.66
N LEU A 65 8.29 5.41 8.28
CA LEU A 65 8.51 6.53 9.20
C LEU A 65 7.22 6.88 9.95
N ARG A 66 6.08 6.92 9.25
CA ARG A 66 4.77 7.18 9.85
C ARG A 66 4.47 6.21 10.98
N TRP A 67 4.54 4.90 10.72
CA TRP A 67 4.27 3.89 11.73
C TRP A 67 5.31 3.88 12.85
N HIS A 68 6.58 4.09 12.53
CA HIS A 68 7.66 4.23 13.51
C HIS A 68 7.39 5.38 14.50
N ILE A 69 6.99 6.56 14.01
CA ILE A 69 6.63 7.71 14.83
C ILE A 69 5.47 7.35 15.77
N LEU A 70 4.43 6.68 15.26
CA LEU A 70 3.27 6.27 16.07
C LEU A 70 3.67 5.30 17.18
N LEU A 71 4.45 4.26 16.88
CA LEU A 71 4.94 3.32 17.89
C LEU A 71 5.81 4.00 18.94
N ARG A 72 6.79 4.78 18.52
CA ARG A 72 7.70 5.51 19.42
C ARG A 72 6.95 6.48 20.33
N SER A 73 5.98 7.18 19.79
CA SER A 73 5.14 8.10 20.55
C SER A 73 4.25 7.39 21.58
N ALA A 74 3.86 6.14 21.32
CA ALA A 74 3.13 5.30 22.27
C ALA A 74 4.02 4.67 23.37
N GLY A 75 5.34 4.93 23.33
CA GLY A 75 6.30 4.43 24.33
C GLY A 75 7.02 3.14 23.93
N VAL A 76 6.75 2.61 22.72
CA VAL A 76 7.41 1.41 22.23
C VAL A 76 8.86 1.74 21.82
N LYS A 77 9.84 1.08 22.43
CA LYS A 77 11.27 1.29 22.15
C LYS A 77 11.72 0.44 20.93
N ILE A 78 11.08 0.65 19.78
CA ILE A 78 11.42 -0.03 18.54
C ILE A 78 12.54 0.71 17.79
N SER A 79 13.50 -0.02 17.22
CA SER A 79 14.50 0.56 16.30
C SER A 79 13.89 0.81 14.93
N PHE A 80 14.42 1.78 14.19
CA PHE A 80 13.94 2.08 12.84
C PHE A 80 14.08 0.86 11.92
N LEU A 81 15.18 0.11 12.00
CA LEU A 81 15.41 -1.09 11.20
C LEU A 81 14.33 -2.15 11.44
N ARG A 82 13.89 -2.35 12.70
CA ARG A 82 12.78 -3.28 13.00
C ARG A 82 11.45 -2.80 12.40
N SER A 83 11.21 -1.49 12.38
CA SER A 83 10.04 -0.93 11.68
C SER A 83 10.11 -1.17 10.17
N VAL A 84 11.30 -1.09 9.57
CA VAL A 84 11.56 -1.44 8.16
C VAL A 84 11.23 -2.92 7.91
N GLU A 85 11.83 -3.83 8.69
CA GLU A 85 11.62 -5.28 8.57
C GLU A 85 10.14 -5.65 8.65
N LEU A 86 9.44 -5.17 9.68
CA LEU A 86 8.02 -5.45 9.89
C LEU A 86 7.13 -4.88 8.79
N THR A 87 7.41 -3.66 8.34
CA THR A 87 6.59 -3.00 7.31
C THR A 87 6.77 -3.66 5.94
N PHE A 88 8.00 -3.98 5.54
CA PHE A 88 8.24 -4.69 4.29
C PHE A 88 7.64 -6.10 4.31
N THR A 89 7.77 -6.82 5.44
CA THR A 89 7.15 -8.15 5.59
C THR A 89 5.63 -8.05 5.47
N GLY A 90 5.00 -7.08 6.12
CA GLY A 90 3.58 -6.84 6.00
C GLY A 90 3.15 -6.51 4.56
N ASN A 91 3.88 -5.60 3.88
CA ASN A 91 3.61 -5.24 2.49
C ASN A 91 3.72 -6.44 1.54
N PHE A 92 4.76 -7.28 1.71
CA PHE A 92 4.93 -8.49 0.93
C PHE A 92 3.78 -9.48 1.18
N SER A 93 3.47 -9.75 2.44
CA SER A 93 2.41 -10.68 2.84
C SER A 93 1.03 -10.24 2.37
N SER A 94 0.77 -8.93 2.25
CA SER A 94 -0.50 -8.39 1.74
C SER A 94 -0.81 -8.84 0.32
N ASN A 95 0.19 -9.18 -0.50
CA ASN A 95 -0.03 -9.63 -1.87
C ASN A 95 -0.70 -11.01 -1.95
N PHE A 96 -0.62 -11.81 -0.89
CA PHE A 96 -1.09 -13.20 -0.86
C PHE A 96 -2.21 -13.45 0.14
N LEU A 97 -2.45 -12.50 1.04
CA LEU A 97 -3.49 -12.63 2.04
C LEU A 97 -4.84 -12.13 1.50
N PRO A 98 -5.95 -12.78 1.88
CA PRO A 98 -7.27 -12.54 1.28
C PRO A 98 -7.86 -11.16 1.61
N THR A 99 -7.18 -10.36 2.43
CA THR A 99 -7.66 -9.05 2.85
C THR A 99 -6.55 -8.00 2.80
N THR A 100 -6.90 -6.75 2.56
CA THR A 100 -5.98 -5.61 2.65
C THR A 100 -5.41 -5.41 4.06
N ILE A 101 -6.03 -6.05 5.07
CA ILE A 101 -5.61 -6.02 6.49
C ILE A 101 -4.57 -7.11 6.79
N GLY A 102 -4.45 -8.13 5.93
CA GLY A 102 -3.55 -9.27 6.17
C GLY A 102 -2.11 -8.89 6.47
N GLY A 103 -1.58 -7.90 5.76
CA GLY A 103 -0.23 -7.38 6.03
C GLY A 103 -0.09 -6.74 7.41
N ASP A 104 -1.15 -6.11 7.94
CA ASP A 104 -1.11 -5.53 9.28
C ASP A 104 -1.17 -6.62 10.36
N VAL A 105 -1.85 -7.74 10.09
CA VAL A 105 -1.81 -8.91 10.98
C VAL A 105 -0.38 -9.43 11.09
N VAL A 106 0.35 -9.52 9.98
CA VAL A 106 1.77 -9.93 9.99
C VAL A 106 2.65 -8.92 10.74
N ARG A 107 2.43 -7.61 10.54
CA ARG A 107 3.13 -6.54 11.29
C ARG A 107 2.86 -6.65 12.79
N LEU A 108 1.58 -6.84 13.18
CA LEU A 108 1.17 -7.01 14.58
C LEU A 108 1.85 -8.22 15.21
N THR A 109 1.74 -9.37 14.55
CA THR A 109 2.32 -10.62 15.05
C THR A 109 3.84 -10.50 15.19
N GLY A 110 4.53 -9.94 14.20
CA GLY A 110 5.97 -9.71 14.28
C GLY A 110 6.35 -8.73 15.41
N ALA A 111 5.58 -7.70 15.65
CA ALA A 111 5.79 -6.78 16.76
C ALA A 111 5.59 -7.46 18.13
N MET A 112 4.56 -8.30 18.26
CA MET A 112 4.31 -9.10 19.47
C MET A 112 5.43 -10.09 19.77
N GLN A 113 6.04 -10.70 18.73
CA GLN A 113 7.18 -11.61 18.89
C GLN A 113 8.44 -10.90 19.39
N LEU A 114 8.60 -9.62 19.03
CA LEU A 114 9.66 -8.77 19.57
C LEU A 114 9.40 -8.34 21.02
N GLY A 115 8.31 -8.81 21.65
CA GLY A 115 7.96 -8.53 23.05
C GLY A 115 7.23 -7.21 23.26
N TYR A 116 6.71 -6.59 22.19
CA TYR A 116 5.94 -5.34 22.33
C TYR A 116 4.48 -5.63 22.71
N ASP A 117 3.89 -4.71 23.47
CA ASP A 117 2.50 -4.82 23.94
C ASP A 117 1.51 -4.90 22.76
N ARG A 118 0.64 -5.93 22.81
CA ARG A 118 -0.35 -6.22 21.75
C ARG A 118 -1.33 -5.08 21.55
N ALA A 119 -1.84 -4.50 22.63
CA ALA A 119 -2.88 -3.47 22.55
C ALA A 119 -2.31 -2.18 21.94
N ILE A 120 -1.09 -1.80 22.34
CA ILE A 120 -0.39 -0.63 21.79
C ILE A 120 -0.07 -0.84 20.31
N CYS A 121 0.45 -2.01 19.93
CA CYS A 121 0.76 -2.32 18.54
C CYS A 121 -0.49 -2.31 17.66
N LEU A 122 -1.57 -2.93 18.12
CA LEU A 122 -2.85 -2.93 17.40
C LEU A 122 -3.40 -1.50 17.24
N ALA A 123 -3.44 -0.73 18.33
CA ALA A 123 -3.90 0.65 18.30
C ALA A 123 -3.06 1.50 17.33
N SER A 124 -1.73 1.31 17.32
CA SER A 124 -0.84 2.04 16.41
C SER A 124 -1.11 1.72 14.93
N LEU A 125 -1.44 0.46 14.60
CA LEU A 125 -1.79 0.04 13.23
C LEU A 125 -3.15 0.62 12.80
N VAL A 126 -4.13 0.65 13.70
CA VAL A 126 -5.43 1.30 13.43
C VAL A 126 -5.21 2.78 13.12
N VAL A 127 -4.44 3.49 13.97
CA VAL A 127 -4.11 4.91 13.76
C VAL A 127 -3.31 5.11 12.47
N ASP A 128 -2.35 4.25 12.16
CA ASP A 128 -1.57 4.29 10.92
C ASP A 128 -2.49 4.25 9.69
N ARG A 129 -3.49 3.36 9.68
CA ARG A 129 -4.49 3.28 8.61
C ARG A 129 -5.38 4.52 8.55
N LEU A 130 -5.89 4.96 9.70
CA LEU A 130 -6.79 6.11 9.76
C LEU A 130 -6.10 7.40 9.26
N VAL A 131 -4.87 7.65 9.71
CA VAL A 131 -4.08 8.80 9.22
C VAL A 131 -3.76 8.67 7.73
N GLY A 132 -3.44 7.44 7.26
CA GLY A 132 -3.24 7.15 5.85
C GLY A 132 -4.47 7.46 4.98
N MET A 133 -5.65 6.99 5.40
CA MET A 133 -6.91 7.24 4.70
C MET A 133 -7.33 8.72 4.76
N ALA A 134 -7.12 9.38 5.89
CA ALA A 134 -7.39 10.82 6.04
C ALA A 134 -6.51 11.64 5.08
N GLY A 135 -5.22 11.31 4.97
CA GLY A 135 -4.32 11.96 4.00
C GLY A 135 -4.74 11.74 2.55
N MET A 136 -5.19 10.53 2.21
CA MET A 136 -5.73 10.26 0.86
C MET A 136 -7.03 11.01 0.59
N ALA A 137 -7.90 11.14 1.59
CA ALA A 137 -9.17 11.86 1.44
C ALA A 137 -8.98 13.32 0.99
N LEU A 138 -7.83 13.93 1.31
CA LEU A 138 -7.49 15.29 0.83
C LEU A 138 -7.33 15.37 -0.69
N ALA A 139 -7.01 14.27 -1.36
CA ALA A 139 -6.88 14.22 -2.82
C ALA A 139 -8.20 13.85 -3.52
N LEU A 140 -9.22 13.39 -2.81
CA LEU A 140 -10.54 13.02 -3.38
C LEU A 140 -11.17 14.12 -4.25
N PRO A 141 -11.18 15.40 -3.86
CA PRO A 141 -11.80 16.44 -4.68
C PRO A 141 -11.22 16.53 -6.09
N PHE A 142 -9.92 16.29 -6.26
CA PHE A 142 -9.26 16.37 -7.56
C PHE A 142 -9.68 15.25 -8.53
N GLY A 143 -10.24 14.16 -8.04
CA GLY A 143 -10.83 13.10 -8.86
C GLY A 143 -12.33 13.18 -8.95
N LEU A 144 -13.02 13.50 -7.85
CA LEU A 144 -14.48 13.57 -7.81
C LEU A 144 -15.03 14.72 -8.67
N VAL A 145 -14.43 15.92 -8.60
CA VAL A 145 -14.91 17.07 -9.37
C VAL A 145 -14.93 16.78 -10.88
N PRO A 146 -13.82 16.30 -11.51
CA PRO A 146 -13.84 15.94 -12.92
C PRO A 146 -14.78 14.77 -13.23
N LEU A 147 -14.87 13.76 -12.34
CA LEU A 147 -15.76 12.61 -12.53
C LEU A 147 -17.23 13.03 -12.57
N PHE A 148 -17.63 13.92 -11.68
CA PHE A 148 -18.99 14.44 -11.66
C PHE A 148 -19.27 15.41 -12.81
N ALA A 149 -18.27 16.09 -13.35
CA ALA A 149 -18.41 16.96 -14.51
C ALA A 149 -18.73 16.19 -15.82
N LEU A 150 -18.37 14.90 -15.90
CA LEU A 150 -18.69 14.06 -17.06
C LEU A 150 -20.18 13.72 -17.17
N SER A 151 -20.90 13.83 -16.10
CA SER A 151 -22.31 13.46 -16.04
C SER A 151 -23.17 14.68 -15.65
N SER A 152 -24.11 15.03 -16.47
CA SER A 152 -25.02 16.19 -16.29
C SER A 152 -26.31 15.76 -15.61
N GLY A 153 -26.60 16.26 -14.40
CA GLY A 153 -27.91 16.07 -13.73
C GLY A 153 -27.95 16.58 -12.29
N ALA A 154 -29.10 17.12 -11.87
CA ALA A 154 -29.34 17.68 -10.53
C ALA A 154 -29.18 16.64 -9.39
N ALA A 155 -29.42 15.37 -9.66
CA ALA A 155 -29.22 14.27 -8.69
C ALA A 155 -27.75 14.07 -8.29
N GLN A 156 -26.81 14.54 -9.10
CA GLN A 156 -25.39 14.43 -8.90
C GLN A 156 -24.82 15.45 -7.93
N SER A 157 -25.31 16.67 -7.90
CA SER A 157 -24.88 17.68 -6.93
C SER A 157 -25.20 17.22 -5.51
N ALA A 158 -26.33 16.53 -5.31
CA ALA A 158 -26.70 15.94 -4.02
C ALA A 158 -25.82 14.72 -3.66
N ALA A 159 -25.50 13.84 -4.62
CA ALA A 159 -24.62 12.71 -4.40
C ALA A 159 -23.17 13.16 -4.12
N PHE A 160 -22.67 14.19 -4.80
CA PHE A 160 -21.37 14.78 -4.58
C PHE A 160 -21.27 15.40 -3.18
N SER A 161 -22.24 16.22 -2.79
CA SER A 161 -22.27 16.83 -1.46
C SER A 161 -22.38 15.78 -0.35
N ALA A 162 -23.17 14.71 -0.55
CA ALA A 162 -23.27 13.60 0.39
C ALA A 162 -21.96 12.80 0.52
N LEU A 163 -21.23 12.58 -0.58
CA LEU A 163 -19.91 11.92 -0.58
C LEU A 163 -18.85 12.79 0.12
N LEU A 164 -18.83 14.09 -0.15
CA LEU A 164 -17.95 15.04 0.53
C LEU A 164 -18.26 15.08 2.04
N GLN A 165 -19.53 15.15 2.43
CA GLN A 165 -19.93 15.12 3.84
C GLN A 165 -19.50 13.82 4.51
N LYS A 166 -19.76 12.66 3.90
CA LYS A 166 -19.29 11.36 4.43
C LYS A 166 -17.77 11.29 4.55
N GLY A 167 -17.03 11.83 3.58
CA GLY A 167 -15.55 11.93 3.66
C GLY A 167 -15.10 12.83 4.81
N MET A 168 -15.72 14.00 4.97
CA MET A 168 -15.45 14.93 6.06
C MET A 168 -15.81 14.32 7.43
N ASP A 169 -16.96 13.66 7.54
CA ASP A 169 -17.38 12.96 8.75
C ASP A 169 -16.43 11.80 9.10
N PHE A 170 -15.95 11.08 8.10
CA PHE A 170 -14.93 10.04 8.29
C PHE A 170 -13.62 10.64 8.83
N VAL A 171 -13.12 11.71 8.23
CA VAL A 171 -11.93 12.42 8.70
C VAL A 171 -12.14 12.90 10.16
N ARG A 172 -13.27 13.53 10.45
CA ARG A 172 -13.61 14.01 11.80
C ARG A 172 -13.64 12.87 12.82
N ARG A 173 -14.38 11.79 12.56
CA ARG A 173 -14.44 10.60 13.42
C ARG A 173 -13.09 9.95 13.62
N THR A 174 -12.24 9.97 12.56
CA THR A 174 -10.86 9.50 12.64
C THR A 174 -10.07 10.29 13.67
N PHE A 175 -10.14 11.62 13.62
CA PHE A 175 -9.49 12.47 14.62
C PHE A 175 -10.05 12.27 16.03
N GLU A 176 -11.35 12.09 16.19
CA GLU A 176 -11.99 11.82 17.50
C GLU A 176 -11.54 10.47 18.09
N SER A 177 -11.28 9.46 17.25
CA SER A 177 -10.80 8.13 17.68
C SER A 177 -9.32 8.08 18.09
N LEU A 178 -8.57 9.16 17.85
CA LEU A 178 -7.13 9.26 18.13
C LEU A 178 -6.79 9.64 19.58
N SER A 179 -7.63 9.32 20.57
CA SER A 179 -7.56 9.85 21.95
C SER A 179 -6.19 9.71 22.63
N ILE A 180 -5.44 8.62 22.38
CA ILE A 180 -4.09 8.44 22.93
C ILE A 180 -3.08 9.40 22.27
N TRP A 181 -3.21 9.62 20.95
CA TRP A 181 -2.29 10.46 20.16
C TRP A 181 -2.68 11.93 20.16
N LEU A 182 -3.94 12.28 20.49
CA LEU A 182 -4.36 13.68 20.69
C LEU A 182 -3.58 14.37 21.82
N LYS A 183 -3.11 13.61 22.81
CA LYS A 183 -2.21 14.12 23.87
C LYS A 183 -0.76 14.32 23.37
N LYS A 184 -0.43 13.93 22.13
CA LYS A 184 0.91 14.04 21.53
C LYS A 184 0.84 14.66 20.14
N PRO A 185 0.51 15.94 20.03
CA PRO A 185 0.24 16.62 18.76
C PRO A 185 1.44 16.60 17.81
N SER A 186 2.68 16.60 18.32
CA SER A 186 3.88 16.49 17.50
C SER A 186 3.99 15.14 16.75
N ALA A 187 3.56 14.04 17.38
CA ALA A 187 3.55 12.72 16.74
C ALA A 187 2.47 12.64 15.67
N LEU A 188 1.28 13.19 15.90
CA LEU A 188 0.22 13.29 14.90
C LEU A 188 0.67 14.15 13.71
N PHE A 189 1.24 15.31 13.98
CA PHE A 189 1.74 16.19 12.92
C PHE A 189 2.84 15.51 12.10
N GLY A 190 3.82 14.86 12.76
CA GLY A 190 4.87 14.09 12.09
C GLY A 190 4.32 12.93 11.27
N SER A 191 3.31 12.20 11.77
CA SER A 191 2.67 11.10 11.04
C SER A 191 1.85 11.60 9.85
N LEU A 192 1.18 12.75 9.97
CA LEU A 192 0.45 13.37 8.87
C LEU A 192 1.43 13.85 7.78
N LEU A 193 2.52 14.50 8.16
CA LEU A 193 3.55 14.93 7.21
C LEU A 193 4.16 13.73 6.46
N ALA A 194 4.47 12.66 7.18
CA ALA A 194 4.92 11.40 6.58
C ALA A 194 3.84 10.80 5.64
N THR A 195 2.56 10.92 5.98
CA THR A 195 1.45 10.50 5.11
C THR A 195 1.41 11.30 3.82
N LEU A 196 1.50 12.62 3.90
CA LEU A 196 1.51 13.50 2.72
C LEU A 196 2.71 13.19 1.83
N GLY A 197 3.90 12.99 2.41
CA GLY A 197 5.07 12.53 1.68
C GLY A 197 4.84 11.19 0.99
N ASN A 198 4.35 10.19 1.72
CA ASN A 198 4.00 8.88 1.14
C ASN A 198 3.05 9.01 -0.05
N GLN A 199 1.98 9.79 0.07
CA GLN A 199 1.00 9.99 -0.99
C GLN A 199 1.58 10.72 -2.20
N ALA A 200 2.32 11.81 -1.98
CA ALA A 200 2.94 12.57 -3.05
C ALA A 200 3.86 11.68 -3.91
N PHE A 201 4.65 10.81 -3.28
CA PHE A 201 5.53 9.90 -4.01
C PHE A 201 4.77 8.76 -4.72
N ILE A 202 3.63 8.28 -4.20
CA ILE A 202 2.76 7.35 -4.92
C ILE A 202 2.18 8.04 -6.17
N TYR A 203 1.68 9.26 -6.05
CA TYR A 203 1.13 10.01 -7.18
C TYR A 203 2.20 10.32 -8.23
N LEU A 204 3.42 10.67 -7.80
CA LEU A 204 4.57 10.84 -8.69
C LEU A 204 4.92 9.55 -9.44
N MET A 205 4.83 8.39 -8.79
CA MET A 205 5.06 7.10 -9.45
C MET A 205 4.09 6.91 -10.61
N VAL A 206 2.78 7.10 -10.40
CA VAL A 206 1.77 7.02 -11.46
C VAL A 206 2.01 8.08 -12.54
N TYR A 207 2.35 9.30 -12.14
CA TYR A 207 2.65 10.39 -13.05
C TYR A 207 3.83 10.07 -13.97
N PHE A 208 4.92 9.48 -13.44
CA PHE A 208 6.07 9.07 -14.25
C PHE A 208 5.75 7.91 -15.20
N LEU A 209 4.88 6.98 -14.82
CA LEU A 209 4.40 5.93 -15.74
C LEU A 209 3.62 6.55 -16.91
N LEU A 210 2.76 7.53 -16.64
CA LEU A 210 2.02 8.25 -17.68
C LEU A 210 2.97 9.01 -18.63
N LEU A 211 3.97 9.70 -18.09
CA LEU A 211 5.02 10.33 -18.91
C LEU A 211 5.79 9.30 -19.74
N GLY A 212 6.02 8.11 -19.18
CA GLY A 212 6.74 7.01 -19.82
C GLY A 212 6.04 6.44 -21.05
N ILE A 213 4.69 6.55 -21.11
CA ILE A 213 3.88 6.18 -22.28
C ILE A 213 3.51 7.39 -23.17
N GLY A 214 4.04 8.58 -22.87
CA GLY A 214 3.85 9.79 -23.67
C GLY A 214 2.69 10.70 -23.28
N HIS A 215 1.95 10.39 -22.20
CA HIS A 215 0.82 11.18 -21.74
C HIS A 215 1.20 12.20 -20.67
N ARG A 216 0.76 13.45 -20.83
CA ARG A 216 0.97 14.54 -19.87
C ARG A 216 -0.36 14.96 -19.27
N LEU A 217 -0.66 14.46 -18.09
CA LEU A 217 -1.85 14.85 -17.32
C LEU A 217 -1.46 15.81 -16.20
N SER A 218 -2.46 16.54 -15.66
CA SER A 218 -2.25 17.30 -14.44
C SER A 218 -1.90 16.37 -13.27
N PHE A 219 -0.88 16.71 -12.49
CA PHE A 219 -0.50 15.96 -11.29
C PHE A 219 -1.68 15.77 -10.32
N TRP A 220 -2.48 16.82 -10.13
CA TRP A 220 -3.64 16.76 -9.24
C TRP A 220 -4.74 15.82 -9.75
N LEU A 221 -4.95 15.78 -11.07
CA LEU A 221 -5.88 14.84 -11.68
C LEU A 221 -5.40 13.39 -11.48
N VAL A 222 -4.11 13.13 -11.68
CA VAL A 222 -3.52 11.80 -11.42
C VAL A 222 -3.66 11.41 -9.95
N ALA A 223 -3.41 12.34 -9.02
CA ALA A 223 -3.61 12.13 -7.59
C ALA A 223 -5.07 11.78 -7.27
N GLY A 224 -6.02 12.50 -7.85
CA GLY A 224 -7.46 12.25 -7.69
C GLY A 224 -7.87 10.89 -8.24
N MET A 225 -7.48 10.55 -9.47
CA MET A 225 -7.81 9.26 -10.10
C MET A 225 -7.24 8.07 -9.32
N TYR A 226 -5.97 8.14 -8.92
CA TYR A 226 -5.35 7.08 -8.10
C TYR A 226 -6.08 6.94 -6.76
N THR A 227 -6.41 8.05 -6.10
CA THR A 227 -7.13 8.04 -4.83
C THR A 227 -8.51 7.41 -4.97
N LEU A 228 -9.28 7.77 -5.99
CA LEU A 228 -10.58 7.15 -6.27
C LEU A 228 -10.45 5.64 -6.50
N SER A 229 -9.51 5.22 -7.34
CA SER A 229 -9.22 3.81 -7.59
C SER A 229 -8.90 3.07 -6.28
N TYR A 230 -8.06 3.66 -5.42
CA TYR A 230 -7.71 3.06 -4.13
C TYR A 230 -8.94 2.90 -3.22
N PHE A 231 -9.82 3.93 -3.12
CA PHE A 231 -11.02 3.82 -2.29
C PHE A 231 -11.97 2.72 -2.77
N VAL A 232 -12.04 2.47 -4.08
CA VAL A 232 -12.79 1.32 -4.63
C VAL A 232 -12.20 -0.01 -4.15
N THR A 233 -10.88 -0.11 -4.02
CA THR A 233 -10.22 -1.35 -3.53
C THR A 233 -10.46 -1.64 -2.04
N LEU A 234 -10.95 -0.68 -1.26
CA LEU A 234 -11.33 -0.91 0.14
C LEU A 234 -12.58 -1.76 0.28
N ILE A 235 -13.40 -1.89 -0.79
CA ILE A 235 -14.53 -2.80 -0.83
C ILE A 235 -13.96 -4.23 -0.92
N PRO A 236 -14.24 -5.13 0.05
CA PRO A 236 -13.58 -6.43 0.15
C PRO A 236 -14.16 -7.45 -0.84
N ILE A 237 -14.07 -7.17 -2.15
CA ILE A 237 -14.55 -8.06 -3.23
C ILE A 237 -13.42 -8.91 -3.82
N SER A 238 -12.14 -8.54 -3.60
CA SER A 238 -11.01 -9.25 -4.18
C SER A 238 -9.81 -9.29 -3.23
N ILE A 239 -8.88 -10.22 -3.48
CA ILE A 239 -7.63 -10.36 -2.73
C ILE A 239 -6.76 -9.13 -3.01
N ASN A 240 -6.45 -8.35 -1.98
CA ASN A 240 -5.62 -7.13 -2.07
C ASN A 240 -6.02 -6.17 -3.22
N GLY A 241 -7.32 -6.10 -3.56
CA GLY A 241 -7.81 -5.25 -4.65
C GLY A 241 -7.45 -5.73 -6.06
N LEU A 242 -6.99 -6.99 -6.22
CA LEU A 242 -6.60 -7.55 -7.52
C LEU A 242 -7.79 -7.56 -8.48
N GLY A 243 -7.59 -7.08 -9.69
CA GLY A 243 -8.64 -6.86 -10.68
C GLY A 243 -9.44 -5.58 -10.44
N VAL A 244 -9.85 -5.31 -9.22
CA VAL A 244 -10.66 -4.13 -8.86
C VAL A 244 -9.87 -2.83 -9.04
N GLN A 245 -8.62 -2.81 -8.62
CA GLN A 245 -7.74 -1.66 -8.79
C GLN A 245 -7.44 -1.42 -10.27
N GLU A 246 -7.11 -2.46 -11.01
CA GLU A 246 -6.79 -2.38 -12.42
C GLU A 246 -7.99 -1.88 -13.23
N LEU A 247 -9.17 -2.46 -13.01
CA LEU A 247 -10.40 -2.03 -13.70
C LEU A 247 -10.79 -0.60 -13.35
N SER A 248 -10.79 -0.23 -12.07
CA SER A 248 -11.15 1.12 -11.63
C SER A 248 -10.15 2.16 -12.15
N MET A 249 -8.87 1.84 -12.15
CA MET A 249 -7.83 2.74 -12.67
C MET A 249 -7.90 2.88 -14.19
N THR A 250 -8.13 1.76 -14.92
CA THR A 250 -8.36 1.77 -16.37
C THR A 250 -9.55 2.66 -16.72
N PHE A 251 -10.69 2.47 -16.05
CA PHE A 251 -11.87 3.28 -16.24
C PHE A 251 -11.60 4.79 -16.02
N LEU A 252 -10.94 5.15 -14.92
CA LEU A 252 -10.66 6.54 -14.59
C LEU A 252 -9.67 7.19 -15.56
N LEU A 253 -8.60 6.48 -15.94
CA LEU A 253 -7.63 6.98 -16.90
C LEU A 253 -8.22 7.15 -18.29
N THR A 254 -9.11 6.25 -18.72
CA THR A 254 -9.83 6.36 -20.00
C THR A 254 -10.82 7.51 -19.96
N SER A 255 -11.68 7.56 -18.92
CA SER A 255 -12.79 8.51 -18.86
C SER A 255 -12.36 9.94 -18.54
N LEU A 256 -11.36 10.14 -17.65
CA LEU A 256 -10.91 11.44 -17.19
C LEU A 256 -9.55 11.85 -17.78
N GLY A 257 -8.69 10.86 -18.05
CA GLY A 257 -7.37 11.10 -18.59
C GLY A 257 -7.31 11.19 -20.11
N GLY A 258 -8.36 10.71 -20.81
CA GLY A 258 -8.41 10.70 -22.28
C GLY A 258 -7.46 9.68 -22.91
N LEU A 259 -6.98 8.69 -22.14
CA LEU A 259 -6.17 7.58 -22.65
C LEU A 259 -7.05 6.55 -23.37
N THR A 260 -6.46 5.78 -24.27
CA THR A 260 -7.11 4.57 -24.79
C THR A 260 -7.24 3.52 -23.68
N GLU A 261 -8.18 2.60 -23.83
CA GLU A 261 -8.37 1.50 -22.85
C GLU A 261 -7.09 0.67 -22.69
N SER A 262 -6.40 0.36 -23.78
CA SER A 262 -5.14 -0.38 -23.77
C SER A 262 -4.00 0.34 -23.05
N GLU A 263 -3.87 1.66 -23.21
CA GLU A 263 -2.88 2.47 -22.48
C GLU A 263 -3.22 2.56 -21.00
N SER A 264 -4.50 2.76 -20.67
CA SER A 264 -4.99 2.81 -19.30
C SER A 264 -4.76 1.51 -18.56
N ALA A 265 -5.07 0.37 -19.18
CA ALA A 265 -4.81 -0.97 -18.64
C ALA A 265 -3.30 -1.20 -18.46
N THR A 266 -2.47 -0.77 -19.43
CA THR A 266 -1.01 -0.84 -19.32
C THR A 266 -0.52 -0.12 -18.07
N VAL A 267 -0.94 1.11 -17.82
CA VAL A 267 -0.54 1.87 -16.62
C VAL A 267 -1.01 1.17 -15.35
N ALA A 268 -2.26 0.68 -15.31
CA ALA A 268 -2.81 -0.01 -14.15
C ALA A 268 -2.01 -1.27 -13.80
N VAL A 269 -1.65 -2.08 -14.80
CA VAL A 269 -0.80 -3.28 -14.63
C VAL A 269 0.62 -2.90 -14.17
N LEU A 270 1.23 -1.87 -14.75
CA LEU A 270 2.56 -1.40 -14.34
C LEU A 270 2.58 -0.88 -12.91
N VAL A 271 1.55 -0.19 -12.47
CA VAL A 271 1.39 0.21 -11.06
C VAL A 271 1.43 -1.02 -10.17
N ARG A 272 0.69 -2.07 -10.48
CA ARG A 272 0.67 -3.33 -9.72
C ARG A 272 2.07 -3.97 -9.67
N ILE A 273 2.75 -4.08 -10.81
CA ILE A 273 4.09 -4.65 -10.91
C ILE A 273 5.08 -3.89 -10.02
N ILE A 274 5.07 -2.56 -10.06
CA ILE A 274 5.95 -1.73 -9.25
C ILE A 274 5.67 -1.93 -7.75
N PHE A 275 4.40 -2.05 -7.33
CA PHE A 275 4.04 -2.38 -5.95
C PHE A 275 4.57 -3.76 -5.54
N LEU A 276 4.47 -4.78 -6.41
CA LEU A 276 5.02 -6.11 -6.18
C LEU A 276 6.53 -6.08 -6.04
N ILE A 277 7.25 -5.49 -7.01
CA ILE A 277 8.71 -5.39 -6.99
C ILE A 277 9.19 -4.69 -5.72
N THR A 278 8.58 -3.58 -5.35
CA THR A 278 8.97 -2.81 -4.16
C THR A 278 8.60 -3.50 -2.84
N SER A 279 7.76 -4.54 -2.86
CA SER A 279 7.45 -5.36 -1.68
C SER A 279 8.43 -6.52 -1.48
N LEU A 280 9.19 -6.93 -2.51
CA LEU A 280 10.09 -8.10 -2.48
C LEU A 280 11.09 -8.12 -1.31
N PRO A 281 11.64 -6.99 -0.81
CA PRO A 281 12.50 -7.03 0.38
C PRO A 281 11.83 -7.69 1.58
N GLY A 282 10.48 -7.63 1.66
CA GLY A 282 9.70 -8.29 2.71
C GLY A 282 9.78 -9.81 2.69
N ALA A 283 9.99 -10.40 1.52
CA ALA A 283 10.19 -11.85 1.37
C ALA A 283 11.43 -12.33 2.13
N TYR A 284 12.49 -11.52 2.17
CA TYR A 284 13.71 -11.83 2.90
C TYR A 284 13.49 -11.85 4.42
N PHE A 285 12.62 -10.99 4.93
CA PHE A 285 12.36 -10.89 6.38
C PHE A 285 11.24 -11.82 6.87
N LEU A 286 10.31 -12.23 6.01
CA LEU A 286 9.14 -13.04 6.36
C LEU A 286 9.48 -14.34 7.10
N PRO A 287 10.47 -15.17 6.67
CA PRO A 287 10.77 -16.43 7.33
C PRO A 287 11.25 -16.27 8.77
N SER A 288 11.97 -15.18 9.08
CA SER A 288 12.43 -14.91 10.45
C SER A 288 11.26 -14.61 11.39
N ILE A 289 10.23 -13.95 10.89
CA ILE A 289 9.02 -13.64 11.65
C ILE A 289 8.17 -14.92 11.82
N LEU A 290 8.00 -15.72 10.76
CA LEU A 290 7.25 -16.98 10.84
C LEU A 290 7.95 -18.03 11.75
N ALA A 291 9.28 -18.14 11.70
CA ALA A 291 10.02 -19.06 12.57
C ALA A 291 9.87 -18.71 14.05
N ALA A 292 9.80 -17.42 14.38
CA ALA A 292 9.56 -16.98 15.75
C ALA A 292 8.10 -17.23 16.21
N MET A 293 7.13 -17.33 15.29
CA MET A 293 5.74 -17.73 15.61
C MET A 293 5.66 -19.17 16.10
N ASN A 294 6.37 -20.09 15.41
CA ASN A 294 6.35 -21.53 15.75
C ASN A 294 7.10 -21.86 17.05
N SER A 295 8.08 -21.05 17.45
CA SER A 295 8.86 -21.33 18.68
C SER A 295 8.05 -21.01 19.96
N LYS A 296 7.16 -20.05 19.95
CA LYS A 296 6.32 -19.73 21.12
C LYS A 296 5.15 -20.72 21.33
N GLU A 297 4.59 -21.27 20.25
CA GLU A 297 3.55 -22.33 20.38
C GLU A 297 4.08 -23.63 20.99
N VAL A 298 5.40 -23.86 20.90
CA VAL A 298 6.04 -25.06 21.49
C VAL A 298 6.36 -24.85 22.99
N ASP A 299 6.62 -23.61 23.43
CA ASP A 299 6.90 -23.29 24.85
C ASP A 299 5.60 -23.14 25.70
N GLU A 300 4.44 -22.94 25.08
CA GLU A 300 3.16 -22.85 25.77
C GLU A 300 2.39 -24.19 25.86
N ARG A 301 2.96 -25.29 25.33
CA ARG A 301 2.43 -26.67 25.45
C ARG A 301 3.28 -27.52 26.38
#